data_5a0b989a25581402a436ebe351ccc2d7
#
_entry.id   5a0b989a25581402a436ebe351ccc2d7
#
_cell.length_a   1.000
_cell.length_b   1.000
_cell.length_c   1.000
_cell.angle_alpha   90.00
_cell.angle_beta   90.00
_cell.angle_gamma   90.00
#
_symmetry.space_group_name_H-M   'P 1'
#
loop_
_entity.id
_entity.type
_entity.pdbx_description
1 polymer ?
#
loop_
_entity_poly.entity_id
_entity_poly.type
_entity_poly.pdbx_seq_one_letter_code
_entity_poly.pdbx_strand_id
1 'polypeptide(L)'
;ILLPRYSELNQSLWSDYLKSPKAPRMLWPAQQLIGEKGVLRGQSAIVQLPTGVGKTKSIELVIRSSFASGRATTAIIVAPLRALCNEIANDMISAFGDEVLVNQFSDVLEEDFSLDLFLSLKSKILICTPEKLSYIIHHQADFLDEIGLYIFDEGHMFDDGSRGAIYELLISEIRSHISLEEQLILLSAVLSNAEQIQKWLLGEAGVLASDPQIKATPKTIGFASQTKDIHYYSDDSAQEDFYVPRSIEVIALQKRPREKKQRYFPELTDAKDIAMYYANKLCKNGAAAIFANRTSTVLTVINRIIELRNRGHDLAEIKGNSDGEEMNRLAQLMSSYYGEQHPYTIACHLGVLPHYSNLPNGLRLAVEYAFRNKAVRLVVCTSTLAQGVNIPIKYLFMTSFMVARNSMQIRSFQNLMGRTARSGMYTEGSVIVTDPQLFDNKNNRRNGGNYKWKDCIKMFDSSAAEPCGSSILSLVQDIRIDYETR
;
A
#
# COMPACT_ATOMS: atom_id res chain seq x y z
N ILE A 1 -14.97 -27.29 4.44
CA ILE A 1 -16.38 -27.32 4.84
C ILE A 1 -17.05 -25.93 4.70
N LEU A 2 -16.33 -24.81 4.98
CA LEU A 2 -16.95 -23.47 4.90
C LEU A 2 -17.16 -22.96 3.47
N LEU A 3 -16.23 -23.22 2.54
CA LEU A 3 -16.34 -22.73 1.16
C LEU A 3 -17.59 -23.26 0.44
N PRO A 4 -17.90 -24.58 0.43
CA PRO A 4 -19.13 -25.08 -0.12
C PRO A 4 -20.38 -24.45 0.51
N ARG A 5 -20.37 -24.23 1.85
CA ARG A 5 -21.48 -23.60 2.57
C ARG A 5 -21.67 -22.14 2.16
N TYR A 6 -20.58 -21.36 2.06
CA TYR A 6 -20.68 -19.95 1.72
C TYR A 6 -20.99 -19.69 0.24
N SER A 7 -20.59 -20.58 -0.65
CA SER A 7 -20.87 -20.49 -2.09
C SER A 7 -22.17 -21.16 -2.49
N GLU A 8 -22.76 -21.98 -1.61
CA GLU A 8 -23.92 -22.85 -1.89
C GLU A 8 -23.68 -23.83 -3.05
N LEU A 9 -22.42 -24.11 -3.35
CA LEU A 9 -22.02 -25.07 -4.36
C LEU A 9 -21.78 -26.46 -3.76
N ASN A 10 -21.95 -27.49 -4.60
CA ASN A 10 -21.66 -28.85 -4.19
C ASN A 10 -20.18 -28.98 -3.79
N GLN A 11 -19.93 -29.74 -2.72
CA GLN A 11 -18.58 -29.99 -2.22
C GLN A 11 -17.65 -30.60 -3.28
N SER A 12 -18.18 -31.35 -4.23
CA SER A 12 -17.40 -31.92 -5.33
C SER A 12 -16.68 -30.86 -6.19
N LEU A 13 -17.32 -29.69 -6.39
CA LEU A 13 -16.76 -28.57 -7.16
C LEU A 13 -15.56 -27.90 -6.44
N TRP A 14 -15.49 -28.04 -5.14
CA TRP A 14 -14.38 -27.57 -4.33
C TRP A 14 -13.32 -28.63 -4.00
N SER A 15 -13.59 -29.89 -4.34
CA SER A 15 -12.78 -31.05 -3.90
C SER A 15 -11.31 -30.92 -4.26
N ASP A 16 -11.00 -30.61 -5.52
CA ASP A 16 -9.62 -30.55 -6.02
C ASP A 16 -8.88 -29.35 -5.41
N TYR A 17 -9.55 -28.21 -5.32
CA TYR A 17 -8.98 -27.06 -4.65
C TYR A 17 -8.70 -27.32 -3.18
N LEU A 18 -9.64 -27.90 -2.44
CA LEU A 18 -9.51 -28.17 -1.00
C LEU A 18 -8.39 -29.19 -0.69
N LYS A 19 -8.06 -30.09 -1.62
CA LYS A 19 -6.92 -31.00 -1.52
C LYS A 19 -5.60 -30.36 -1.89
N SER A 20 -5.64 -29.24 -2.62
CA SER A 20 -4.45 -28.52 -3.06
C SER A 20 -3.73 -27.85 -1.87
N PRO A 21 -2.40 -27.80 -1.87
CA PRO A 21 -1.62 -27.05 -0.89
C PRO A 21 -1.87 -25.53 -0.96
N LYS A 22 -2.50 -25.04 -2.02
CA LYS A 22 -2.89 -23.64 -2.22
C LYS A 22 -4.16 -23.26 -1.43
N ALA A 23 -4.97 -24.25 -1.04
CA ALA A 23 -6.19 -23.99 -0.26
C ALA A 23 -5.85 -23.51 1.17
N PRO A 24 -6.53 -22.49 1.68
CA PRO A 24 -6.33 -22.04 3.05
C PRO A 24 -6.82 -23.12 4.01
N ARG A 25 -6.00 -23.48 4.99
CA ARG A 25 -6.41 -24.42 6.04
C ARG A 25 -7.55 -23.86 6.91
N MET A 26 -7.60 -22.54 7.03
CA MET A 26 -8.62 -21.80 7.75
C MET A 26 -8.93 -20.51 6.99
N LEU A 27 -10.20 -20.16 6.87
CA LEU A 27 -10.61 -18.88 6.34
C LEU A 27 -10.36 -17.78 7.39
N TRP A 28 -9.71 -16.73 6.99
CA TRP A 28 -9.53 -15.56 7.83
C TRP A 28 -10.84 -14.77 7.94
N PRO A 29 -10.98 -13.89 8.95
CA PRO A 29 -12.20 -13.10 9.13
C PRO A 29 -12.68 -12.38 7.87
N ALA A 30 -11.75 -11.86 7.06
CA ALA A 30 -12.08 -11.18 5.78
C ALA A 30 -12.75 -12.14 4.77
N GLN A 31 -12.26 -13.40 4.65
CA GLN A 31 -12.85 -14.38 3.76
C GLN A 31 -14.19 -14.93 4.32
N GLN A 32 -14.33 -15.01 5.63
CA GLN A 32 -15.60 -15.37 6.25
C GLN A 32 -16.65 -14.30 6.01
N LEU A 33 -16.30 -13.02 6.18
CA LEU A 33 -17.18 -11.89 5.93
C LEU A 33 -17.74 -11.91 4.50
N ILE A 34 -16.90 -12.07 3.46
CA ILE A 34 -17.38 -12.13 2.08
C ILE A 34 -18.28 -13.34 1.83
N GLY A 35 -18.00 -14.46 2.52
CA GLY A 35 -18.85 -15.65 2.46
C GLY A 35 -20.23 -15.41 3.08
N GLU A 36 -20.27 -14.86 4.30
CA GLU A 36 -21.50 -14.54 5.04
C GLU A 36 -22.36 -13.52 4.33
N LYS A 37 -21.73 -12.52 3.70
CA LYS A 37 -22.40 -11.48 2.91
C LYS A 37 -22.84 -11.93 1.52
N GLY A 38 -22.66 -13.21 1.16
CA GLY A 38 -23.16 -13.78 -0.08
C GLY A 38 -22.32 -13.45 -1.32
N VAL A 39 -21.14 -12.83 -1.16
CA VAL A 39 -20.27 -12.48 -2.30
C VAL A 39 -19.81 -13.73 -3.04
N LEU A 40 -19.57 -14.85 -2.34
CA LEU A 40 -19.25 -16.14 -2.96
C LEU A 40 -20.44 -16.77 -3.69
N ARG A 41 -21.67 -16.30 -3.45
CA ARG A 41 -22.90 -16.75 -4.14
C ARG A 41 -23.25 -15.91 -5.36
N GLY A 42 -22.46 -14.87 -5.67
CA GLY A 42 -22.70 -13.99 -6.81
C GLY A 42 -23.27 -12.63 -6.46
N GLN A 43 -23.42 -12.30 -5.17
CA GLN A 43 -23.89 -10.97 -4.78
C GLN A 43 -22.86 -9.91 -5.15
N SER A 44 -23.28 -8.87 -5.86
CA SER A 44 -22.49 -7.68 -6.12
C SER A 44 -22.27 -6.90 -4.82
N ALA A 45 -21.03 -6.46 -4.55
CA ALA A 45 -20.66 -5.95 -3.25
C ALA A 45 -19.63 -4.82 -3.29
N ILE A 46 -19.75 -3.89 -2.34
CA ILE A 46 -18.62 -3.09 -1.87
C ILE A 46 -17.95 -3.87 -0.73
N VAL A 47 -16.70 -4.23 -0.90
CA VAL A 47 -15.93 -5.00 0.09
C VAL A 47 -14.88 -4.09 0.70
N GLN A 48 -15.15 -3.66 1.93
CA GLN A 48 -14.30 -2.75 2.67
C GLN A 48 -13.41 -3.53 3.64
N LEU A 49 -12.14 -3.63 3.33
CA LEU A 49 -11.17 -4.40 4.11
C LEU A 49 -9.89 -3.60 4.34
N PRO A 50 -9.35 -3.59 5.56
CA PRO A 50 -8.03 -3.01 5.82
C PRO A 50 -6.95 -3.64 4.94
N THR A 51 -5.86 -2.93 4.73
CA THR A 51 -4.70 -3.47 4.00
C THR A 51 -4.05 -4.59 4.80
N GLY A 52 -3.69 -5.70 4.15
CA GLY A 52 -2.99 -6.82 4.81
C GLY A 52 -3.88 -7.90 5.44
N VAL A 53 -5.20 -7.84 5.29
CA VAL A 53 -6.12 -8.88 5.83
C VAL A 53 -6.44 -10.00 4.83
N GLY A 54 -5.75 -10.05 3.69
CA GLY A 54 -5.91 -11.12 2.70
C GLY A 54 -6.90 -10.79 1.57
N LYS A 55 -6.95 -9.53 1.11
CA LYS A 55 -7.76 -9.09 -0.05
C LYS A 55 -7.54 -9.98 -1.28
N THR A 56 -6.29 -10.22 -1.67
CA THR A 56 -5.93 -11.04 -2.84
C THR A 56 -6.49 -12.45 -2.73
N LYS A 57 -6.44 -13.06 -1.53
CA LYS A 57 -7.03 -14.39 -1.30
C LYS A 57 -8.56 -14.34 -1.36
N SER A 58 -9.16 -13.25 -0.95
CA SER A 58 -10.61 -13.04 -1.09
C SER A 58 -11.01 -12.96 -2.56
N ILE A 59 -10.25 -12.22 -3.38
CA ILE A 59 -10.43 -12.15 -4.85
C ILE A 59 -10.36 -13.55 -5.46
N GLU A 60 -9.30 -14.32 -5.15
CA GLU A 60 -9.14 -15.69 -5.64
C GLU A 60 -10.35 -16.55 -5.34
N LEU A 61 -10.86 -16.52 -4.10
CA LEU A 61 -12.01 -17.33 -3.70
C LEU A 61 -13.30 -16.94 -4.44
N VAL A 62 -13.51 -15.66 -4.69
CA VAL A 62 -14.65 -15.16 -5.46
C VAL A 62 -14.57 -15.66 -6.90
N ILE A 63 -13.42 -15.53 -7.56
CA ILE A 63 -13.21 -15.99 -8.93
C ILE A 63 -13.43 -17.51 -9.02
N ARG A 64 -12.85 -18.28 -8.10
CA ARG A 64 -13.05 -19.75 -8.05
C ARG A 64 -14.52 -20.12 -7.89
N SER A 65 -15.24 -19.42 -7.02
CA SER A 65 -16.68 -19.66 -6.83
C SER A 65 -17.48 -19.31 -8.08
N SER A 66 -17.15 -18.19 -8.73
CA SER A 66 -17.84 -17.75 -9.96
C SER A 66 -17.61 -18.74 -11.11
N PHE A 67 -16.38 -19.18 -11.33
CA PHE A 67 -16.05 -20.16 -12.37
C PHE A 67 -16.64 -21.55 -12.09
N ALA A 68 -16.54 -22.04 -10.83
CA ALA A 68 -17.07 -23.32 -10.45
C ALA A 68 -18.60 -23.40 -10.53
N SER A 69 -19.31 -22.28 -10.38
CA SER A 69 -20.76 -22.20 -10.54
C SER A 69 -21.23 -21.98 -11.98
N GLY A 70 -20.30 -21.70 -12.92
CA GLY A 70 -20.65 -21.32 -14.28
C GLY A 70 -21.23 -19.92 -14.45
N ARG A 71 -21.24 -19.07 -13.39
CA ARG A 71 -21.72 -17.68 -13.48
C ARG A 71 -20.83 -16.81 -14.36
N ALA A 72 -19.54 -17.11 -14.41
CA ALA A 72 -18.60 -16.45 -15.29
C ALA A 72 -17.63 -17.46 -15.89
N THR A 73 -17.21 -17.20 -17.12
CA THR A 73 -16.05 -17.82 -17.78
C THR A 73 -14.90 -16.84 -17.89
N THR A 74 -15.19 -15.56 -17.83
CA THR A 74 -14.22 -14.47 -17.85
C THR A 74 -14.43 -13.55 -16.66
N ALA A 75 -13.36 -13.31 -15.91
CA ALA A 75 -13.29 -12.33 -14.84
C ALA A 75 -12.33 -11.21 -15.22
N ILE A 76 -12.67 -9.96 -14.93
CA ILE A 76 -11.78 -8.83 -15.12
C ILE A 76 -11.43 -8.19 -13.78
N ILE A 77 -10.14 -7.89 -13.55
CA ILE A 77 -9.64 -7.18 -12.39
C ILE A 77 -9.06 -5.85 -12.85
N VAL A 78 -9.65 -4.78 -12.39
CA VAL A 78 -9.20 -3.41 -12.69
C VAL A 78 -8.48 -2.85 -11.49
N ALA A 79 -7.22 -2.47 -11.67
CA ALA A 79 -6.41 -1.87 -10.62
C ALA A 79 -5.79 -0.55 -11.10
N PRO A 80 -5.78 0.51 -10.26
CA PRO A 80 -5.47 1.88 -10.71
C PRO A 80 -4.00 2.10 -11.10
N LEU A 81 -3.11 1.16 -10.79
CA LEU A 81 -1.68 1.28 -11.01
C LEU A 81 -1.11 0.04 -11.71
N ARG A 82 -0.25 0.22 -12.72
CA ARG A 82 0.43 -0.88 -13.43
C ARG A 82 1.19 -1.82 -12.49
N ALA A 83 1.86 -1.28 -11.47
CA ALA A 83 2.57 -2.08 -10.49
C ALA A 83 1.64 -3.03 -9.71
N LEU A 84 0.42 -2.55 -9.39
CA LEU A 84 -0.60 -3.36 -8.73
C LEU A 84 -1.17 -4.41 -9.70
N CYS A 85 -1.39 -4.08 -10.96
CA CYS A 85 -1.78 -5.05 -11.98
C CYS A 85 -0.74 -6.19 -12.08
N ASN A 86 0.55 -5.87 -12.11
CA ASN A 86 1.63 -6.86 -12.14
C ASN A 86 1.63 -7.76 -10.89
N GLU A 87 1.41 -7.18 -9.70
CA GLU A 87 1.31 -7.94 -8.45
C GLU A 87 0.13 -8.91 -8.49
N ILE A 88 -1.05 -8.41 -8.84
CA ILE A 88 -2.27 -9.21 -8.93
C ILE A 88 -2.11 -10.32 -9.98
N ALA A 89 -1.51 -10.03 -11.14
CA ALA A 89 -1.27 -11.04 -12.18
C ALA A 89 -0.38 -12.18 -11.67
N ASN A 90 0.73 -11.86 -11.01
CA ASN A 90 1.63 -12.87 -10.44
C ASN A 90 0.93 -13.70 -9.34
N ASP A 91 0.11 -13.06 -8.51
CA ASP A 91 -0.66 -13.75 -7.48
C ASP A 91 -1.70 -14.70 -8.10
N MET A 92 -2.42 -14.27 -9.17
CA MET A 92 -3.41 -15.10 -9.87
C MET A 92 -2.73 -16.24 -10.64
N ILE A 93 -1.62 -15.99 -11.33
CA ILE A 93 -0.82 -17.07 -11.98
C ILE A 93 -0.38 -18.10 -10.93
N SER A 94 0.13 -17.63 -9.80
CA SER A 94 0.52 -18.54 -8.70
C SER A 94 -0.65 -19.33 -8.13
N ALA A 95 -1.83 -18.70 -8.01
CA ALA A 95 -3.03 -19.32 -7.44
C ALA A 95 -3.65 -20.37 -8.38
N PHE A 96 -3.84 -20.02 -9.64
CA PHE A 96 -4.59 -20.83 -10.60
C PHE A 96 -3.69 -21.75 -11.45
N GLY A 97 -2.42 -21.38 -11.66
CA GLY A 97 -1.52 -22.15 -12.54
C GLY A 97 -2.07 -22.27 -13.96
N ASP A 98 -2.02 -23.48 -14.52
CA ASP A 98 -2.50 -23.77 -15.89
C ASP A 98 -4.03 -23.98 -16.00
N GLU A 99 -4.76 -23.94 -14.86
CA GLU A 99 -6.21 -24.14 -14.82
C GLU A 99 -6.96 -23.00 -15.52
N VAL A 100 -6.43 -21.78 -15.43
CA VAL A 100 -7.05 -20.55 -15.92
C VAL A 100 -6.03 -19.74 -16.70
N LEU A 101 -6.46 -19.13 -17.80
CA LEU A 101 -5.62 -18.21 -18.56
C LEU A 101 -5.60 -16.84 -17.87
N VAL A 102 -4.45 -16.43 -17.38
CA VAL A 102 -4.25 -15.12 -16.74
C VAL A 102 -3.52 -14.18 -17.70
N ASN A 103 -4.18 -13.13 -18.14
CA ASN A 103 -3.62 -12.14 -19.04
C ASN A 103 -3.61 -10.75 -18.42
N GLN A 104 -2.47 -10.08 -18.55
CA GLN A 104 -2.30 -8.71 -18.13
C GLN A 104 -2.17 -7.78 -19.34
N PHE A 105 -3.07 -6.81 -19.44
CA PHE A 105 -3.02 -5.77 -20.47
C PHE A 105 -2.26 -4.53 -19.96
N SER A 106 -0.92 -4.62 -19.88
CA SER A 106 -0.14 -3.48 -19.37
C SER A 106 0.45 -2.59 -20.46
N ASP A 107 0.96 -3.18 -21.54
CA ASP A 107 1.78 -2.48 -22.54
C ASP A 107 1.54 -2.89 -24.01
N VAL A 108 0.49 -3.67 -24.29
CA VAL A 108 0.25 -4.19 -25.62
C VAL A 108 -0.19 -3.05 -26.53
N LEU A 109 0.60 -2.81 -27.57
CA LEU A 109 0.24 -1.96 -28.70
C LEU A 109 -0.97 -2.55 -29.42
N GLU A 110 -1.68 -1.74 -30.16
CA GLU A 110 -2.98 -2.01 -30.81
C GLU A 110 -3.07 -3.30 -31.64
N GLU A 111 -1.93 -3.89 -32.04
CA GLU A 111 -1.87 -5.05 -32.92
C GLU A 111 -1.96 -6.43 -32.22
N ASP A 112 -1.78 -6.49 -30.89
CA ASP A 112 -1.75 -7.76 -30.15
C ASP A 112 -3.08 -8.12 -29.47
N PHE A 113 -4.15 -7.41 -29.77
CA PHE A 113 -5.48 -7.82 -29.35
C PHE A 113 -5.97 -8.98 -30.24
N SER A 114 -5.33 -10.16 -30.04
CA SER A 114 -5.66 -11.32 -30.86
C SER A 114 -7.01 -11.88 -30.45
N LEU A 115 -7.90 -12.05 -31.42
CA LEU A 115 -9.13 -12.85 -31.32
C LEU A 115 -8.88 -14.24 -30.69
N ASP A 116 -7.66 -14.75 -30.77
CA ASP A 116 -7.24 -16.02 -30.20
C ASP A 116 -7.44 -16.10 -28.66
N LEU A 117 -7.44 -14.95 -27.99
CA LEU A 117 -7.72 -14.89 -26.55
C LEU A 117 -9.17 -15.31 -26.24
N PHE A 118 -10.10 -15.01 -27.14
CA PHE A 118 -11.52 -15.33 -26.97
C PHE A 118 -11.87 -16.72 -27.50
N LEU A 119 -11.04 -17.31 -28.33
CA LEU A 119 -11.24 -18.66 -28.85
C LEU A 119 -10.85 -19.77 -27.87
N SER A 120 -10.19 -19.44 -26.74
CA SER A 120 -9.82 -20.41 -25.72
C SER A 120 -11.05 -20.90 -24.96
N LEU A 121 -11.20 -22.22 -24.84
CA LEU A 121 -12.23 -22.87 -24.01
C LEU A 121 -11.95 -22.77 -22.49
N LYS A 122 -10.76 -22.28 -22.08
CA LYS A 122 -10.42 -22.10 -20.66
C LYS A 122 -11.06 -20.83 -20.10
N SER A 123 -11.39 -20.90 -18.82
CA SER A 123 -11.74 -19.69 -18.06
C SER A 123 -10.58 -18.69 -18.06
N LYS A 124 -10.89 -17.40 -18.01
CA LYS A 124 -9.92 -16.31 -18.20
C LYS A 124 -9.98 -15.30 -17.06
N ILE A 125 -8.82 -14.81 -16.67
CA ILE A 125 -8.67 -13.67 -15.76
C ILE A 125 -7.93 -12.58 -16.52
N LEU A 126 -8.58 -11.45 -16.73
CA LEU A 126 -8.02 -10.29 -17.41
C LEU A 126 -7.66 -9.25 -16.35
N ILE A 127 -6.47 -8.65 -16.44
CA ILE A 127 -6.01 -7.67 -15.46
C ILE A 127 -5.53 -6.43 -16.21
N CYS A 128 -6.06 -5.26 -15.86
CA CYS A 128 -5.74 -4.01 -16.55
C CYS A 128 -5.91 -2.78 -15.67
N THR A 129 -5.39 -1.64 -16.15
CA THR A 129 -5.67 -0.33 -15.57
C THR A 129 -6.99 0.23 -16.09
N PRO A 130 -7.60 1.21 -15.39
CA PRO A 130 -8.83 1.87 -15.84
C PRO A 130 -8.71 2.46 -17.24
N GLU A 131 -7.58 3.12 -17.53
CA GLU A 131 -7.33 3.74 -18.83
C GLU A 131 -7.32 2.71 -19.96
N LYS A 132 -6.72 1.53 -19.69
CA LYS A 132 -6.64 0.47 -20.70
C LYS A 132 -8.00 -0.19 -20.93
N LEU A 133 -8.77 -0.44 -19.87
CA LEU A 133 -10.11 -1.01 -20.02
C LEU A 133 -11.05 -0.05 -20.75
N SER A 134 -11.03 1.25 -20.39
CA SER A 134 -11.81 2.26 -21.10
C SER A 134 -11.45 2.29 -22.59
N TYR A 135 -10.16 2.23 -22.92
CA TYR A 135 -9.72 2.14 -24.32
C TYR A 135 -10.30 0.91 -25.04
N ILE A 136 -10.25 -0.27 -24.41
CA ILE A 136 -10.77 -1.52 -24.99
C ILE A 136 -12.27 -1.41 -25.25
N ILE A 137 -13.06 -0.97 -24.29
CA ILE A 137 -14.51 -0.84 -24.40
C ILE A 137 -14.90 0.08 -25.57
N HIS A 138 -14.19 1.19 -25.72
CA HIS A 138 -14.49 2.15 -26.82
C HIS A 138 -14.12 1.63 -28.22
N HIS A 139 -13.23 0.64 -28.32
CA HIS A 139 -12.82 0.06 -29.61
C HIS A 139 -13.51 -1.27 -29.91
N GLN A 140 -14.01 -1.97 -28.88
CA GLN A 140 -14.66 -3.28 -29.00
C GLN A 140 -15.85 -3.33 -28.04
N ALA A 141 -17.01 -2.86 -28.50
CA ALA A 141 -18.23 -2.76 -27.70
C ALA A 141 -18.68 -4.13 -27.14
N ASP A 142 -18.55 -5.20 -27.94
CA ASP A 142 -18.96 -6.56 -27.57
C ASP A 142 -18.06 -7.19 -26.52
N PHE A 143 -16.95 -6.53 -26.12
CA PHE A 143 -16.02 -7.04 -25.12
C PHE A 143 -16.67 -7.24 -23.75
N LEU A 144 -17.60 -6.39 -23.37
CA LEU A 144 -18.26 -6.47 -22.07
C LEU A 144 -19.19 -7.69 -21.95
N ASP A 145 -19.76 -8.16 -23.05
CA ASP A 145 -20.69 -9.30 -23.08
C ASP A 145 -20.02 -10.63 -22.69
N GLU A 146 -18.70 -10.70 -22.79
CA GLU A 146 -17.91 -11.88 -22.42
C GLU A 146 -17.58 -11.94 -20.91
N ILE A 147 -17.84 -10.86 -20.16
CA ILE A 147 -17.37 -10.72 -18.79
C ILE A 147 -18.50 -10.94 -17.79
N GLY A 148 -18.43 -12.03 -17.04
CA GLY A 148 -19.42 -12.31 -15.98
C GLY A 148 -19.04 -11.83 -14.58
N LEU A 149 -17.77 -11.42 -14.37
CA LEU A 149 -17.29 -10.96 -13.07
C LEU A 149 -16.35 -9.75 -13.21
N TYR A 150 -16.73 -8.65 -12.60
CA TYR A 150 -15.96 -7.41 -12.53
C TYR A 150 -15.43 -7.18 -11.13
N ILE A 151 -14.14 -6.98 -10.99
CA ILE A 151 -13.48 -6.69 -9.72
C ILE A 151 -12.67 -5.41 -9.86
N PHE A 152 -13.05 -4.38 -9.12
CA PHE A 152 -12.35 -3.11 -9.03
C PHE A 152 -11.54 -3.07 -7.74
N ASP A 153 -10.21 -3.03 -7.83
CA ASP A 153 -9.35 -2.92 -6.65
C ASP A 153 -8.98 -1.46 -6.35
N GLU A 154 -8.73 -1.17 -5.08
CA GLU A 154 -8.46 0.18 -4.55
C GLU A 154 -9.54 1.20 -4.97
N GLY A 155 -10.80 0.81 -4.89
CA GLY A 155 -11.95 1.60 -5.34
C GLY A 155 -12.04 3.02 -4.75
N HIS A 156 -11.38 3.29 -3.62
CA HIS A 156 -11.29 4.63 -3.06
C HIS A 156 -10.47 5.62 -3.93
N MET A 157 -9.75 5.13 -4.93
CA MET A 157 -8.92 6.00 -5.79
C MET A 157 -9.72 6.71 -6.88
N PHE A 158 -11.03 6.55 -6.97
CA PHE A 158 -11.83 7.32 -7.93
C PHE A 158 -11.96 8.81 -7.54
N ASP A 159 -11.50 9.24 -6.36
CA ASP A 159 -11.35 10.65 -5.99
C ASP A 159 -9.93 11.22 -6.18
N ASP A 160 -9.04 10.49 -6.87
CA ASP A 160 -7.64 10.89 -7.07
C ASP A 160 -7.46 11.72 -8.36
N GLY A 161 -8.06 12.89 -8.39
CA GLY A 161 -7.89 13.87 -9.47
C GLY A 161 -8.25 13.33 -10.87
N SER A 162 -7.41 13.61 -11.87
CA SER A 162 -7.68 13.22 -13.27
C SER A 162 -7.75 11.70 -13.48
N ARG A 163 -6.95 10.92 -12.79
CA ARG A 163 -7.02 9.45 -12.82
C ARG A 163 -8.30 8.94 -12.17
N GLY A 164 -8.67 9.55 -11.06
CA GLY A 164 -9.91 9.23 -10.38
C GLY A 164 -11.11 9.44 -11.28
N ALA A 165 -11.14 10.52 -12.08
CA ALA A 165 -12.20 10.78 -13.03
C ALA A 165 -12.34 9.67 -14.09
N ILE A 166 -11.22 9.19 -14.66
CA ILE A 166 -11.26 8.07 -15.61
C ILE A 166 -11.80 6.81 -14.93
N TYR A 167 -11.38 6.54 -13.70
CA TYR A 167 -11.83 5.38 -12.95
C TYR A 167 -13.33 5.45 -12.61
N GLU A 168 -13.81 6.62 -12.18
CA GLU A 168 -15.21 6.86 -11.89
C GLU A 168 -16.10 6.75 -13.13
N LEU A 169 -15.66 7.32 -14.27
CA LEU A 169 -16.39 7.21 -15.54
C LEU A 169 -16.47 5.76 -16.02
N LEU A 170 -15.35 5.02 -15.96
CA LEU A 170 -15.31 3.61 -16.32
C LEU A 170 -16.28 2.77 -15.48
N ILE A 171 -16.26 2.95 -14.15
CA ILE A 171 -17.19 2.23 -13.27
C ILE A 171 -18.65 2.57 -13.62
N SER A 172 -18.93 3.84 -13.90
CA SER A 172 -20.28 4.30 -14.28
C SER A 172 -20.73 3.71 -15.63
N GLU A 173 -19.82 3.61 -16.58
CA GLU A 173 -20.07 3.00 -17.89
C GLU A 173 -20.38 1.51 -17.75
N ILE A 174 -19.52 0.76 -17.05
CA ILE A 174 -19.73 -0.66 -16.80
C ILE A 174 -21.04 -0.89 -16.06
N ARG A 175 -21.34 -0.09 -15.02
CA ARG A 175 -22.63 -0.18 -14.31
C ARG A 175 -23.82 -0.05 -15.24
N SER A 176 -23.76 0.78 -16.27
CA SER A 176 -24.86 0.96 -17.21
C SER A 176 -25.08 -0.23 -18.16
N HIS A 177 -24.06 -1.09 -18.32
CA HIS A 177 -24.10 -2.28 -19.17
C HIS A 177 -24.40 -3.58 -18.40
N ILE A 178 -24.02 -3.64 -17.11
CA ILE A 178 -24.18 -4.84 -16.29
C ILE A 178 -25.67 -5.15 -16.05
N SER A 179 -26.06 -6.39 -16.31
CA SER A 179 -27.37 -6.97 -15.94
C SER A 179 -27.34 -7.55 -14.51
N LEU A 180 -28.40 -8.21 -14.11
CA LEU A 180 -28.47 -8.90 -12.81
C LEU A 180 -27.70 -10.22 -12.79
N GLU A 181 -27.23 -10.69 -13.93
CA GLU A 181 -26.50 -11.97 -14.04
C GLU A 181 -25.00 -11.80 -13.79
N GLU A 182 -24.44 -10.63 -14.11
CA GLU A 182 -23.04 -10.34 -13.86
C GLU A 182 -22.81 -9.83 -12.43
N GLN A 183 -21.63 -10.14 -11.92
CA GLN A 183 -21.23 -9.75 -10.57
C GLN A 183 -20.22 -8.59 -10.61
N LEU A 184 -20.51 -7.52 -9.85
CA LEU A 184 -19.59 -6.39 -9.67
C LEU A 184 -19.11 -6.29 -8.23
N ILE A 185 -17.82 -6.25 -8.03
CA ILE A 185 -17.17 -6.12 -6.74
C ILE A 185 -16.23 -4.93 -6.72
N LEU A 186 -16.45 -4.00 -5.80
CA LEU A 186 -15.53 -2.91 -5.51
C LEU A 186 -14.79 -3.19 -4.21
N LEU A 187 -13.48 -3.45 -4.30
CA LEU A 187 -12.62 -3.62 -3.14
C LEU A 187 -12.01 -2.28 -2.74
N SER A 188 -12.05 -1.96 -1.47
CA SER A 188 -11.51 -0.70 -0.97
C SER A 188 -10.85 -0.87 0.40
N ALA A 189 -9.96 0.07 0.74
CA ALA A 189 -9.61 0.34 2.12
C ALA A 189 -10.82 0.93 2.86
N VAL A 190 -10.65 1.27 4.13
CA VAL A 190 -11.72 1.87 4.94
C VAL A 190 -12.15 3.22 4.36
N LEU A 191 -13.46 3.38 4.13
CA LEU A 191 -14.11 4.59 3.62
C LEU A 191 -15.19 5.00 4.61
N SER A 192 -15.27 6.29 4.94
CA SER A 192 -16.32 6.79 5.86
C SER A 192 -17.71 6.84 5.23
N ASN A 193 -17.79 6.86 3.88
CA ASN A 193 -19.06 6.95 3.13
C ASN A 193 -19.34 5.71 2.26
N ALA A 194 -18.90 4.53 2.69
CA ALA A 194 -19.05 3.28 1.92
C ALA A 194 -20.50 2.93 1.59
N GLU A 195 -21.46 3.23 2.49
CA GLU A 195 -22.89 3.03 2.24
C GLU A 195 -23.44 3.90 1.09
N GLN A 196 -22.96 5.15 1.00
CA GLN A 196 -23.35 6.05 -0.10
C GLN A 196 -22.83 5.53 -1.43
N ILE A 197 -21.58 5.05 -1.45
CA ILE A 197 -20.96 4.46 -2.64
C ILE A 197 -21.69 3.17 -3.03
N GLN A 198 -22.06 2.34 -2.06
CA GLN A 198 -22.82 1.12 -2.32
C GLN A 198 -24.18 1.44 -2.97
N LYS A 199 -24.94 2.39 -2.42
CA LYS A 199 -26.24 2.80 -3.01
C LYS A 199 -26.07 3.41 -4.40
N TRP A 200 -25.04 4.23 -4.60
CA TRP A 200 -24.74 4.80 -5.91
C TRP A 200 -24.37 3.75 -6.94
N LEU A 201 -23.48 2.81 -6.59
CA LEU A 201 -22.93 1.84 -7.55
C LEU A 201 -23.84 0.64 -7.76
N LEU A 202 -24.40 0.08 -6.70
CA LEU A 202 -25.10 -1.21 -6.72
C LEU A 202 -26.60 -1.10 -6.45
N GLY A 203 -27.09 0.08 -6.08
CA GLY A 203 -28.48 0.26 -5.66
C GLY A 203 -28.79 -0.44 -4.34
N GLU A 204 -30.09 -0.68 -4.08
CA GLU A 204 -30.55 -1.32 -2.85
C GLU A 204 -30.28 -2.84 -2.81
N ALA A 205 -30.07 -3.48 -3.95
CA ALA A 205 -29.78 -4.92 -4.04
C ALA A 205 -28.30 -5.25 -3.74
N GLY A 206 -27.42 -4.27 -3.81
CA GLY A 206 -25.99 -4.46 -3.53
C GLY A 206 -25.71 -4.67 -2.04
N VAL A 207 -24.58 -5.27 -1.75
CA VAL A 207 -24.15 -5.60 -0.38
C VAL A 207 -22.96 -4.77 0.03
N LEU A 208 -22.96 -4.28 1.28
CA LEU A 208 -21.76 -3.75 1.92
C LEU A 208 -21.16 -4.83 2.84
N ALA A 209 -20.01 -5.34 2.45
CA ALA A 209 -19.19 -6.25 3.25
C ALA A 209 -18.11 -5.46 4.01
N SER A 210 -18.47 -4.97 5.19
CA SER A 210 -17.60 -4.21 6.09
C SER A 210 -17.78 -4.71 7.51
N ASP A 211 -16.67 -4.85 8.24
CA ASP A 211 -16.68 -5.18 9.67
C ASP A 211 -15.51 -4.44 10.35
N PRO A 212 -15.80 -3.47 11.23
CA PRO A 212 -14.79 -2.71 11.98
C PRO A 212 -13.94 -3.59 12.92
N GLN A 213 -14.40 -4.79 13.24
CA GLN A 213 -13.67 -5.73 14.11
C GLN A 213 -12.55 -6.45 13.36
N ILE A 214 -12.59 -6.47 12.03
CA ILE A 214 -11.53 -7.03 11.22
C ILE A 214 -10.33 -6.09 11.25
N LYS A 215 -9.38 -6.39 12.11
CA LYS A 215 -8.14 -5.65 12.25
C LYS A 215 -7.03 -6.31 11.42
N ALA A 216 -6.22 -5.48 10.78
CA ALA A 216 -4.95 -5.92 10.22
C ALA A 216 -4.00 -6.42 11.32
N THR A 217 -2.84 -6.96 10.93
CA THR A 217 -1.80 -7.35 11.88
C THR A 217 -1.55 -6.26 12.93
N PRO A 218 -1.43 -6.60 14.23
CA PRO A 218 -1.20 -5.64 15.30
C PRO A 218 0.00 -4.74 15.03
N LYS A 219 -0.14 -3.48 15.36
CA LYS A 219 0.92 -2.48 15.21
C LYS A 219 1.11 -1.72 16.50
N THR A 220 2.34 -1.61 16.94
CA THR A 220 2.69 -0.72 18.04
C THR A 220 3.00 0.66 17.49
N ILE A 221 2.49 1.70 18.15
CA ILE A 221 2.75 3.09 17.79
C ILE A 221 3.64 3.70 18.85
N GLY A 222 4.84 4.12 18.46
CA GLY A 222 5.82 4.71 19.36
C GLY A 222 6.14 6.15 18.97
N PHE A 223 6.44 6.97 19.96
CA PHE A 223 6.85 8.37 19.80
C PHE A 223 8.23 8.55 20.45
N ALA A 224 9.18 9.03 19.67
CA ALA A 224 10.50 9.38 20.18
C ALA A 224 10.44 10.72 20.93
N SER A 225 11.24 10.85 21.99
CA SER A 225 11.39 12.06 22.80
C SER A 225 12.86 12.53 22.82
N GLN A 226 13.09 13.82 23.04
CA GLN A 226 14.41 14.41 23.27
C GLN A 226 15.06 13.89 24.57
N THR A 227 14.25 13.34 25.49
CA THR A 227 14.74 12.68 26.71
C THR A 227 15.37 11.33 26.46
N LYS A 228 15.50 10.91 25.17
CA LYS A 228 16.05 9.63 24.70
C LYS A 228 15.15 8.42 24.96
N ASP A 229 13.89 8.66 25.25
CA ASP A 229 12.89 7.64 25.53
C ASP A 229 12.03 7.40 24.29
N ILE A 230 11.37 6.25 24.24
CA ILE A 230 10.29 5.99 23.31
C ILE A 230 9.02 5.71 24.10
N HIS A 231 7.95 6.46 23.81
CA HIS A 231 6.65 6.34 24.45
C HIS A 231 5.68 5.64 23.52
N TYR A 232 4.97 4.64 24.00
CA TYR A 232 3.99 3.90 23.20
C TYR A 232 2.58 4.47 23.43
N TYR A 233 1.86 4.62 22.35
CA TYR A 233 0.48 5.09 22.36
C TYR A 233 -0.48 3.91 22.55
N SER A 234 -1.47 4.10 23.39
CA SER A 234 -2.62 3.24 23.56
C SER A 234 -3.90 4.05 23.41
N ASP A 235 -4.89 3.52 22.67
CA ASP A 235 -6.24 4.10 22.60
C ASP A 235 -7.00 3.96 23.92
N ASP A 236 -6.57 3.04 24.79
CA ASP A 236 -7.19 2.80 26.08
C ASP A 236 -6.66 3.82 27.09
N SER A 237 -7.49 4.81 27.41
CA SER A 237 -7.18 5.84 28.41
C SER A 237 -7.00 5.28 29.85
N ALA A 238 -7.35 4.02 30.08
CA ALA A 238 -7.15 3.32 31.34
C ALA A 238 -5.78 2.64 31.45
N GLN A 239 -5.02 2.51 30.35
CA GLN A 239 -3.67 1.99 30.38
C GLN A 239 -2.67 3.10 30.68
N GLU A 240 -1.77 2.83 31.63
CA GLU A 240 -0.61 3.70 31.87
C GLU A 240 0.25 3.80 30.62
N ASP A 241 0.77 5.01 30.33
CA ASP A 241 1.71 5.27 29.23
C ASP A 241 2.94 4.35 29.36
N PHE A 242 3.02 3.30 28.56
CA PHE A 242 4.21 2.46 28.51
C PHE A 242 5.31 3.18 27.78
N TYR A 243 6.51 3.21 28.35
CA TYR A 243 7.68 3.78 27.70
C TYR A 243 8.94 2.96 27.95
N VAL A 244 9.87 3.06 27.02
CA VAL A 244 11.21 2.47 27.16
C VAL A 244 12.21 3.60 27.37
N PRO A 245 12.77 3.70 28.59
CA PRO A 245 13.75 4.74 28.90
C PRO A 245 15.09 4.47 28.23
N ARG A 246 15.84 5.53 27.95
CA ARG A 246 17.19 5.48 27.38
C ARG A 246 17.32 4.60 26.14
N SER A 247 16.29 4.63 25.29
CA SER A 247 16.25 3.85 24.04
C SER A 247 17.27 4.35 23.01
N ILE A 248 17.72 5.62 23.12
CA ILE A 248 18.69 6.27 22.25
C ILE A 248 20.03 6.45 22.97
N GLU A 249 21.09 5.97 22.35
CA GLU A 249 22.47 6.24 22.74
C GLU A 249 23.08 7.27 21.78
N VAL A 250 23.59 8.36 22.33
CA VAL A 250 24.21 9.44 21.56
C VAL A 250 25.71 9.27 21.54
N ILE A 251 26.29 9.21 20.34
CA ILE A 251 27.72 9.05 20.14
C ILE A 251 28.35 10.32 19.55
N ALA A 252 29.62 10.58 19.86
CA ALA A 252 30.40 11.66 19.29
C ALA A 252 30.95 11.24 17.93
N LEU A 253 30.69 12.03 16.88
CA LEU A 253 31.22 11.82 15.53
C LEU A 253 32.65 12.33 15.40
N GLN A 254 33.43 11.71 14.51
CA GLN A 254 34.77 12.21 14.18
C GLN A 254 34.68 13.62 13.61
N LYS A 255 35.51 14.52 14.13
CA LYS A 255 35.62 15.90 13.62
C LYS A 255 36.25 15.93 12.24
N ARG A 256 35.71 16.77 11.38
CA ARG A 256 36.38 17.12 10.10
C ARG A 256 37.53 18.11 10.36
N PRO A 257 38.54 18.16 9.47
CA PRO A 257 39.57 19.18 9.55
C PRO A 257 38.94 20.59 9.65
N ARG A 258 39.43 21.40 10.58
CA ARG A 258 38.96 22.78 10.87
C ARG A 258 37.57 22.89 11.52
N GLU A 259 36.93 21.79 11.88
CA GLU A 259 35.62 21.81 12.58
C GLU A 259 35.83 22.18 14.06
N LYS A 260 35.20 23.28 14.50
CA LYS A 260 35.34 23.77 15.88
C LYS A 260 34.43 23.04 16.84
N LYS A 261 33.18 22.77 16.45
CA LYS A 261 32.16 22.15 17.32
C LYS A 261 32.16 20.63 17.19
N GLN A 262 32.03 19.92 18.34
CA GLN A 262 31.74 18.49 18.32
C GLN A 262 30.35 18.24 17.79
N ARG A 263 30.17 17.28 16.88
CA ARG A 263 28.88 16.80 16.41
C ARG A 263 28.60 15.43 17.00
N TYR A 264 27.32 15.16 17.18
CA TYR A 264 26.82 13.93 17.78
C TYR A 264 25.82 13.25 16.83
N PHE A 265 25.64 11.95 17.02
CA PHE A 265 24.62 11.17 16.34
C PHE A 265 23.94 10.22 17.35
N PRO A 266 22.60 10.08 17.33
CA PRO A 266 21.69 10.96 16.60
C PRO A 266 21.62 12.36 17.23
N GLU A 267 21.32 13.39 16.43
CA GLU A 267 20.92 14.68 16.93
C GLU A 267 19.49 14.59 17.44
N LEU A 268 19.30 14.75 18.77
CA LEU A 268 18.02 14.48 19.44
C LEU A 268 16.87 15.43 19.03
N THR A 269 17.16 16.48 18.28
CA THR A 269 16.16 17.42 17.74
C THR A 269 15.85 17.16 16.25
N ASP A 270 16.59 16.26 15.60
CA ASP A 270 16.40 15.93 14.18
C ASP A 270 15.70 14.58 14.00
N ALA A 271 14.46 14.63 13.53
CA ALA A 271 13.62 13.46 13.26
C ALA A 271 14.31 12.43 12.34
N LYS A 272 15.13 12.90 11.39
CA LYS A 272 15.83 12.03 10.42
C LYS A 272 16.95 11.27 11.08
N ASP A 273 17.74 11.92 11.94
CA ASP A 273 18.81 11.27 12.70
C ASP A 273 18.23 10.18 13.65
N ILE A 274 17.12 10.49 14.33
CA ILE A 274 16.44 9.53 15.20
C ILE A 274 15.88 8.35 14.38
N ALA A 275 15.30 8.63 13.20
CA ALA A 275 14.82 7.58 12.31
C ALA A 275 15.95 6.64 11.85
N MET A 276 17.09 7.20 11.44
CA MET A 276 18.27 6.41 11.02
C MET A 276 18.85 5.57 12.16
N TYR A 277 18.88 6.13 13.37
CA TYR A 277 19.34 5.42 14.55
C TYR A 277 18.49 4.18 14.84
N TYR A 278 17.16 4.36 14.92
CA TYR A 278 16.26 3.23 15.14
C TYR A 278 16.24 2.26 13.98
N ALA A 279 16.30 2.75 12.73
CA ALA A 279 16.38 1.89 11.56
C ALA A 279 17.60 0.97 11.62
N ASN A 280 18.78 1.50 11.94
CA ASN A 280 19.98 0.70 12.13
C ASN A 280 19.83 -0.31 13.27
N LYS A 281 19.28 0.10 14.41
CA LYS A 281 19.14 -0.76 15.59
C LYS A 281 18.15 -1.90 15.40
N LEU A 282 17.06 -1.69 14.64
CA LEU A 282 15.94 -2.61 14.51
C LEU A 282 15.92 -3.45 13.22
N CYS A 283 16.67 -3.04 12.17
CA CYS A 283 16.66 -3.71 10.86
C CYS A 283 17.10 -5.18 10.91
N LYS A 284 17.86 -5.60 11.91
CA LYS A 284 18.20 -7.01 12.16
C LYS A 284 16.97 -7.90 12.38
N ASN A 285 15.89 -7.35 12.94
CA ASN A 285 14.66 -8.06 13.24
C ASN A 285 13.63 -8.00 12.09
N GLY A 286 13.88 -7.23 11.03
CA GLY A 286 13.00 -7.09 9.89
C GLY A 286 13.26 -5.82 9.08
N ALA A 287 12.69 -5.75 7.89
CA ALA A 287 12.87 -4.61 7.01
C ALA A 287 12.29 -3.32 7.60
N ALA A 288 13.00 -2.22 7.36
CA ALA A 288 12.70 -0.88 7.85
C ALA A 288 12.45 0.10 6.70
N ALA A 289 11.52 1.03 6.92
CA ALA A 289 11.27 2.15 6.00
C ALA A 289 11.36 3.48 6.76
N ILE A 290 12.10 4.43 6.22
CA ILE A 290 12.09 5.82 6.69
C ILE A 290 11.21 6.62 5.73
N PHE A 291 10.08 7.10 6.25
CA PHE A 291 9.19 7.97 5.49
C PHE A 291 9.73 9.39 5.48
N ALA A 292 9.88 9.92 4.27
CA ALA A 292 10.26 11.29 3.97
C ALA A 292 9.10 12.01 3.26
N ASN A 293 8.76 13.20 3.71
CA ASN A 293 7.62 13.96 3.20
C ASN A 293 7.82 14.55 1.79
N ARG A 294 9.06 14.54 1.28
CA ARG A 294 9.43 15.05 -0.06
C ARG A 294 10.59 14.25 -0.63
N THR A 295 10.69 14.22 -1.96
CA THR A 295 11.81 13.60 -2.66
C THR A 295 13.17 14.21 -2.27
N SER A 296 13.23 15.53 -2.07
CA SER A 296 14.45 16.21 -1.59
C SER A 296 14.87 15.72 -0.19
N THR A 297 13.91 15.36 0.66
CA THR A 297 14.19 14.80 1.99
C THR A 297 14.78 13.38 1.90
N VAL A 298 14.36 12.57 0.90
CA VAL A 298 14.99 11.26 0.63
C VAL A 298 16.49 11.43 0.40
N LEU A 299 16.85 12.35 -0.49
CA LEU A 299 18.27 12.66 -0.78
C LEU A 299 18.99 13.21 0.46
N THR A 300 18.33 14.04 1.27
CA THR A 300 18.89 14.58 2.54
C THR A 300 19.24 13.46 3.51
N VAL A 301 18.33 12.49 3.72
CA VAL A 301 18.57 11.33 4.59
C VAL A 301 19.75 10.50 4.07
N ILE A 302 19.77 10.21 2.78
CA ILE A 302 20.84 9.44 2.14
C ILE A 302 22.20 10.16 2.26
N ASN A 303 22.26 11.45 1.99
CA ASN A 303 23.48 12.24 2.19
C ASN A 303 23.96 12.23 3.64
N ARG A 304 23.02 12.26 4.59
CA ARG A 304 23.35 12.16 6.02
C ARG A 304 23.94 10.79 6.39
N ILE A 305 23.42 9.71 5.83
CA ILE A 305 23.98 8.35 5.99
C ILE A 305 25.43 8.29 5.48
N ILE A 306 25.66 8.86 4.29
CA ILE A 306 27.01 8.94 3.72
C ILE A 306 27.94 9.81 4.60
N GLU A 307 27.43 10.93 5.12
CA GLU A 307 28.17 11.77 6.06
C GLU A 307 28.56 11.01 7.33
N LEU A 308 27.66 10.26 7.92
CA LEU A 308 27.90 9.45 9.12
C LEU A 308 29.04 8.46 8.86
N ARG A 309 28.99 7.72 7.76
CA ARG A 309 30.08 6.83 7.34
C ARG A 309 31.42 7.55 7.23
N ASN A 310 31.43 8.70 6.55
CA ASN A 310 32.66 9.49 6.37
C ASN A 310 33.18 10.10 7.68
N ARG A 311 32.41 10.05 8.76
CA ARG A 311 32.77 10.46 10.12
C ARG A 311 33.03 9.27 11.04
N GLY A 312 33.28 8.09 10.47
CA GLY A 312 33.64 6.89 11.21
C GLY A 312 32.48 6.19 11.93
N HIS A 313 31.23 6.59 11.63
CA HIS A 313 30.05 5.91 12.13
C HIS A 313 29.37 5.14 10.99
N ASP A 314 29.65 3.86 10.89
CA ASP A 314 28.98 2.97 9.94
C ASP A 314 27.65 2.49 10.52
N LEU A 315 26.61 2.47 9.69
CA LEU A 315 25.33 1.85 10.02
C LEU A 315 25.42 0.35 9.76
N ALA A 316 26.27 -0.31 10.55
CA ALA A 316 26.75 -1.67 10.30
C ALA A 316 25.65 -2.72 10.27
N GLU A 317 24.59 -2.55 11.09
CA GLU A 317 23.48 -3.51 11.13
C GLU A 317 22.67 -3.50 9.82
N ILE A 318 22.50 -2.35 9.18
CA ILE A 318 21.77 -2.26 7.89
C ILE A 318 22.55 -3.01 6.82
N LYS A 319 23.84 -2.73 6.70
CA LYS A 319 24.71 -3.37 5.72
C LYS A 319 24.88 -4.87 6.00
N GLY A 320 25.15 -5.23 7.26
CA GLY A 320 25.41 -6.61 7.66
C GLY A 320 24.21 -7.55 7.54
N ASN A 321 23.00 -7.00 7.55
CA ASN A 321 21.76 -7.78 7.38
C ASN A 321 21.22 -7.71 5.95
N SER A 322 21.91 -7.08 5.00
CA SER A 322 21.55 -7.01 3.59
C SER A 322 22.45 -7.95 2.76
N ASP A 323 21.92 -8.45 1.63
CA ASP A 323 22.64 -9.31 0.71
C ASP A 323 23.66 -8.51 -0.10
N GLY A 324 24.95 -8.86 0.03
CA GLY A 324 26.06 -8.15 -0.59
C GLY A 324 26.05 -8.22 -2.13
N GLU A 325 25.64 -9.36 -2.72
CA GLU A 325 25.56 -9.50 -4.16
C GLU A 325 24.43 -8.65 -4.73
N GLU A 326 23.26 -8.68 -4.09
CA GLU A 326 22.14 -7.88 -4.53
C GLU A 326 22.41 -6.36 -4.36
N MET A 327 23.05 -5.96 -3.28
CA MET A 327 23.48 -4.55 -3.10
C MET A 327 24.42 -4.11 -4.24
N ASN A 328 25.35 -4.96 -4.65
CA ASN A 328 26.27 -4.65 -5.76
C ASN A 328 25.53 -4.57 -7.10
N ARG A 329 24.60 -5.48 -7.39
CA ARG A 329 23.75 -5.45 -8.60
C ARG A 329 22.93 -4.15 -8.67
N LEU A 330 22.30 -3.77 -7.55
CA LEU A 330 21.54 -2.54 -7.45
C LEU A 330 22.42 -1.30 -7.60
N ALA A 331 23.64 -1.30 -7.04
CA ALA A 331 24.58 -0.22 -7.18
C ALA A 331 25.04 -0.07 -8.64
N GLN A 332 25.32 -1.17 -9.35
CA GLN A 332 25.62 -1.14 -10.78
C GLN A 332 24.47 -0.56 -11.60
N LEU A 333 23.23 -1.02 -11.31
CA LEU A 333 22.05 -0.49 -11.99
C LEU A 333 21.84 1.00 -11.68
N MET A 334 22.00 1.44 -10.43
CA MET A 334 21.92 2.86 -10.06
C MET A 334 23.04 3.68 -10.76
N SER A 335 24.25 3.13 -10.82
CA SER A 335 25.40 3.77 -11.47
C SER A 335 25.16 4.02 -12.95
N SER A 336 24.50 3.10 -13.66
CA SER A 336 24.17 3.27 -15.08
C SER A 336 23.22 4.44 -15.35
N TYR A 337 22.40 4.83 -14.37
CA TYR A 337 21.45 5.96 -14.50
C TYR A 337 22.00 7.27 -13.95
N TYR A 338 22.75 7.21 -12.84
CA TYR A 338 23.14 8.41 -12.07
C TYR A 338 24.66 8.61 -11.98
N GLY A 339 25.46 7.59 -12.31
CA GLY A 339 26.91 7.59 -12.14
C GLY A 339 27.36 7.03 -10.79
N GLU A 340 28.65 6.60 -10.72
CA GLU A 340 29.22 5.92 -9.55
C GLU A 340 29.26 6.77 -8.28
N GLN A 341 29.52 8.08 -8.44
CA GLN A 341 29.66 9.01 -7.32
C GLN A 341 28.34 9.59 -6.82
N HIS A 342 27.21 9.20 -7.44
CA HIS A 342 25.91 9.71 -7.02
C HIS A 342 25.51 9.13 -5.66
N PRO A 343 24.89 9.93 -4.77
CA PRO A 343 24.50 9.47 -3.43
C PRO A 343 23.66 8.20 -3.42
N TYR A 344 22.77 8.00 -4.39
CA TYR A 344 21.94 6.78 -4.48
C TYR A 344 22.80 5.53 -4.76
N THR A 345 23.80 5.64 -5.65
CA THR A 345 24.72 4.53 -5.94
C THR A 345 25.53 4.17 -4.69
N ILE A 346 26.08 5.18 -4.02
CA ILE A 346 26.83 4.97 -2.77
C ILE A 346 25.95 4.34 -1.69
N ALA A 347 24.68 4.79 -1.55
CA ALA A 347 23.73 4.27 -0.56
C ALA A 347 23.40 2.79 -0.81
N CYS A 348 23.31 2.33 -2.06
CA CYS A 348 23.09 0.92 -2.37
C CYS A 348 24.18 0.04 -1.75
N HIS A 349 25.45 0.43 -1.83
CA HIS A 349 26.56 -0.30 -1.18
C HIS A 349 26.49 -0.31 0.36
N LEU A 350 25.63 0.54 0.93
CA LEU A 350 25.38 0.60 2.38
C LEU A 350 24.08 -0.15 2.77
N GLY A 351 23.38 -0.77 1.83
CA GLY A 351 22.11 -1.45 2.07
C GLY A 351 20.92 -0.50 2.25
N VAL A 352 21.01 0.70 1.68
CA VAL A 352 19.98 1.74 1.77
C VAL A 352 19.48 2.09 0.38
N LEU A 353 18.17 1.98 0.15
CA LEU A 353 17.57 2.19 -1.15
C LEU A 353 16.61 3.39 -1.15
N PRO A 354 16.61 4.24 -2.19
CA PRO A 354 15.58 5.27 -2.39
C PRO A 354 14.33 4.67 -3.01
N HIS A 355 13.13 5.19 -2.64
CA HIS A 355 11.87 4.86 -3.30
C HIS A 355 10.94 6.09 -3.35
N TYR A 356 10.68 6.60 -4.55
CA TYR A 356 9.79 7.75 -4.79
C TYR A 356 9.26 7.75 -6.24
N SER A 357 8.22 8.55 -6.52
CA SER A 357 7.47 8.53 -7.81
C SER A 357 8.34 8.72 -9.05
N ASN A 358 9.27 9.67 -9.01
CA ASN A 358 10.10 10.04 -10.15
C ASN A 358 11.37 9.19 -10.29
N LEU A 359 11.52 8.13 -9.49
CA LEU A 359 12.58 7.15 -9.72
C LEU A 359 12.30 6.42 -11.05
N PRO A 360 13.28 6.26 -11.96
CA PRO A 360 13.09 5.49 -13.19
C PRO A 360 12.45 4.14 -12.93
N ASN A 361 11.49 3.76 -13.78
CA ASN A 361 10.65 2.59 -13.53
C ASN A 361 11.45 1.30 -13.30
N GLY A 362 12.48 1.06 -14.10
CA GLY A 362 13.36 -0.12 -13.92
C GLY A 362 14.06 -0.13 -12.56
N LEU A 363 14.56 1.02 -12.10
CA LEU A 363 15.16 1.15 -10.77
C LEU A 363 14.15 0.92 -9.66
N ARG A 364 12.93 1.46 -9.81
CA ARG A 364 11.87 1.29 -8.82
C ARG A 364 11.49 -0.17 -8.68
N LEU A 365 11.28 -0.90 -9.80
CA LEU A 365 10.99 -2.33 -9.81
C LEU A 365 12.11 -3.15 -9.19
N ALA A 366 13.38 -2.82 -9.47
CA ALA A 366 14.53 -3.51 -8.88
C ALA A 366 14.60 -3.31 -7.35
N VAL A 367 14.34 -2.08 -6.86
CA VAL A 367 14.23 -1.78 -5.42
C VAL A 367 13.11 -2.59 -4.77
N GLU A 368 11.94 -2.63 -5.38
CA GLU A 368 10.77 -3.36 -4.90
C GLU A 368 11.05 -4.88 -4.85
N TYR A 369 11.70 -5.42 -5.88
CA TYR A 369 12.12 -6.81 -5.94
C TYR A 369 13.07 -7.18 -4.80
N ALA A 370 14.11 -6.37 -4.58
CA ALA A 370 15.09 -6.61 -3.53
C ALA A 370 14.45 -6.60 -2.12
N PHE A 371 13.49 -5.69 -1.89
CA PHE A 371 12.74 -5.66 -0.63
C PHE A 371 11.81 -6.87 -0.47
N ARG A 372 11.08 -7.25 -1.52
CA ARG A 372 10.19 -8.42 -1.51
C ARG A 372 10.95 -9.69 -1.15
N ASN A 373 12.14 -9.84 -1.71
CA ASN A 373 13.01 -10.98 -1.46
C ASN A 373 13.84 -10.86 -0.16
N LYS A 374 13.61 -9.81 0.64
CA LYS A 374 14.32 -9.55 1.91
C LYS A 374 15.84 -9.39 1.74
N ALA A 375 16.30 -9.07 0.53
CA ALA A 375 17.70 -8.90 0.22
C ALA A 375 18.28 -7.59 0.80
N VAL A 376 17.45 -6.56 0.96
CA VAL A 376 17.86 -5.28 1.53
C VAL A 376 16.96 -4.89 2.69
N ARG A 377 17.52 -4.20 3.69
CA ARG A 377 16.85 -3.97 4.98
C ARG A 377 16.32 -2.56 5.19
N LEU A 378 16.79 -1.56 4.46
CA LEU A 378 16.35 -0.18 4.64
C LEU A 378 15.95 0.48 3.33
N VAL A 379 14.74 1.04 3.31
CA VAL A 379 14.27 1.94 2.26
C VAL A 379 14.03 3.34 2.84
N VAL A 380 14.42 4.38 2.09
CA VAL A 380 14.01 5.76 2.35
C VAL A 380 13.02 6.17 1.28
N CYS A 381 11.77 6.46 1.68
CA CYS A 381 10.65 6.55 0.75
C CYS A 381 9.77 7.77 0.97
N THR A 382 8.97 8.08 -0.06
CA THR A 382 7.84 9.01 0.03
C THR A 382 6.50 8.26 0.08
N SER A 383 5.37 8.98 0.02
CA SER A 383 4.02 8.40 0.02
C SER A 383 3.75 7.39 -1.10
N THR A 384 4.57 7.36 -2.13
CA THR A 384 4.47 6.35 -3.21
C THR A 384 4.61 4.91 -2.73
N LEU A 385 5.28 4.71 -1.59
CA LEU A 385 5.33 3.38 -0.95
C LEU A 385 3.94 2.90 -0.47
N ALA A 386 3.02 3.83 -0.20
CA ALA A 386 1.64 3.50 0.15
C ALA A 386 0.82 3.00 -1.03
N GLN A 387 1.23 3.33 -2.27
CA GLN A 387 0.48 3.07 -3.49
C GLN A 387 1.09 1.89 -4.27
N GLY A 388 0.32 0.79 -4.39
CA GLY A 388 0.55 -0.26 -5.36
C GLY A 388 1.80 -1.14 -5.21
N VAL A 389 2.52 -1.09 -4.08
CA VAL A 389 3.75 -1.86 -3.90
C VAL A 389 3.64 -2.83 -2.73
N ASN A 390 3.94 -4.10 -2.98
CA ASN A 390 3.98 -5.14 -1.96
C ASN A 390 5.38 -5.23 -1.31
N ILE A 391 5.72 -4.24 -0.49
CA ILE A 391 6.97 -4.25 0.27
C ILE A 391 6.67 -4.67 1.71
N PRO A 392 7.26 -5.78 2.21
CA PRO A 392 7.08 -6.22 3.59
C PRO A 392 7.94 -5.39 4.54
N ILE A 393 7.34 -4.41 5.19
CA ILE A 393 7.99 -3.56 6.19
C ILE A 393 7.62 -4.07 7.59
N LYS A 394 8.60 -4.21 8.49
CA LYS A 394 8.32 -4.45 9.91
C LYS A 394 8.32 -3.14 10.71
N TYR A 395 9.21 -2.22 10.40
CA TYR A 395 9.41 -0.96 11.10
C TYR A 395 9.23 0.22 10.16
N LEU A 396 8.25 1.08 10.45
CA LEU A 396 8.00 2.33 9.72
C LEU A 396 8.38 3.51 10.61
N PHE A 397 9.34 4.32 10.16
CA PHE A 397 9.79 5.52 10.86
C PHE A 397 9.21 6.75 10.17
N MET A 398 8.33 7.46 10.88
CA MET A 398 7.66 8.66 10.39
C MET A 398 8.44 9.90 10.80
N THR A 399 9.13 10.54 9.85
CA THR A 399 9.88 11.78 10.13
C THR A 399 8.99 13.02 10.16
N SER A 400 7.80 12.94 9.57
CA SER A 400 6.82 14.03 9.56
C SER A 400 5.46 13.52 9.06
N PHE A 401 4.37 14.13 9.53
CA PHE A 401 3.02 13.96 9.00
C PHE A 401 2.62 15.04 7.98
N MET A 402 3.51 15.99 7.72
CA MET A 402 3.26 17.06 6.76
C MET A 402 3.76 16.64 5.37
N VAL A 403 2.90 16.75 4.36
CA VAL A 403 3.25 16.57 2.94
C VAL A 403 3.09 17.93 2.27
N ALA A 404 4.20 18.48 1.78
CA ALA A 404 4.30 19.86 1.32
C ALA A 404 3.98 20.87 2.45
N ARG A 405 2.84 21.54 2.43
CA ARG A 405 2.37 22.47 3.46
C ARG A 405 1.12 21.98 4.18
N ASN A 406 0.55 20.87 3.76
CA ASN A 406 -0.67 20.30 4.29
C ASN A 406 -0.38 19.05 5.12
N SER A 407 -1.25 18.71 6.05
CA SER A 407 -1.23 17.42 6.71
C SER A 407 -1.46 16.32 5.68
N MET A 408 -0.79 15.17 5.87
CA MET A 408 -1.05 13.95 5.09
C MET A 408 -2.50 13.55 5.28
N GLN A 409 -3.15 13.07 4.22
CA GLN A 409 -4.50 12.50 4.35
C GLN A 409 -4.47 11.24 5.23
N ILE A 410 -5.47 11.08 6.08
CA ILE A 410 -5.59 9.92 7.00
C ILE A 410 -5.60 8.62 6.18
N ARG A 411 -6.36 8.57 5.10
CA ARG A 411 -6.43 7.42 4.19
C ARG A 411 -5.06 7.04 3.62
N SER A 412 -4.27 8.01 3.17
CA SER A 412 -2.92 7.79 2.65
C SER A 412 -1.98 7.25 3.74
N PHE A 413 -2.10 7.77 4.97
CA PHE A 413 -1.34 7.28 6.11
C PHE A 413 -1.75 5.86 6.51
N GLN A 414 -3.05 5.56 6.57
CA GLN A 414 -3.57 4.23 6.86
C GLN A 414 -3.12 3.19 5.82
N ASN A 415 -3.07 3.57 4.54
CA ASN A 415 -2.52 2.73 3.48
C ASN A 415 -1.02 2.47 3.69
N LEU A 416 -0.25 3.48 4.08
CA LEU A 416 1.17 3.34 4.40
C LEU A 416 1.37 2.43 5.63
N MET A 417 0.61 2.64 6.70
CA MET A 417 0.60 1.75 7.87
C MET A 417 0.19 0.32 7.49
N GLY A 418 -0.73 0.16 6.55
CA GLY A 418 -1.16 -1.14 6.05
C GLY A 418 -0.04 -1.96 5.41
N ARG A 419 1.05 -1.31 4.96
CA ARG A 419 2.26 -1.98 4.46
C ARG A 419 3.18 -2.45 5.59
N THR A 420 2.98 -1.94 6.81
CA THR A 420 3.73 -2.37 7.99
C THR A 420 3.11 -3.64 8.57
N ALA A 421 3.93 -4.64 8.87
CA ALA A 421 3.50 -5.94 9.41
C ALA A 421 2.50 -6.68 8.51
N ARG A 422 2.82 -6.82 7.23
CA ARG A 422 1.94 -7.56 6.32
C ARG A 422 1.71 -8.98 6.81
N SER A 423 0.44 -9.38 6.85
CA SER A 423 0.01 -10.72 7.26
C SER A 423 0.69 -11.82 6.44
N GLY A 424 1.11 -12.90 7.10
CA GLY A 424 1.87 -13.99 6.50
C GLY A 424 3.39 -13.77 6.47
N MET A 425 3.90 -12.56 6.76
CA MET A 425 5.34 -12.26 6.84
C MET A 425 5.79 -11.86 8.23
N TYR A 426 4.98 -11.07 8.93
CA TYR A 426 5.25 -10.62 10.29
C TYR A 426 3.98 -10.78 11.14
N THR A 427 4.15 -11.16 12.39
CA THR A 427 3.06 -11.28 13.37
C THR A 427 2.72 -9.93 14.01
N GLU A 428 3.63 -8.96 13.92
CA GLU A 428 3.52 -7.63 14.48
C GLU A 428 4.38 -6.63 13.69
N GLY A 429 4.09 -5.35 13.81
CA GLY A 429 4.92 -4.27 13.27
C GLY A 429 4.94 -3.05 14.18
N SER A 430 5.84 -2.13 13.89
CA SER A 430 5.95 -0.90 14.66
C SER A 430 5.96 0.32 13.74
N VAL A 431 5.17 1.32 14.09
CA VAL A 431 5.20 2.65 13.51
C VAL A 431 5.80 3.58 14.56
N ILE A 432 6.95 4.15 14.26
CA ILE A 432 7.67 5.02 15.20
C ILE A 432 7.71 6.43 14.62
N VAL A 433 7.07 7.35 15.34
CA VAL A 433 7.12 8.78 15.04
C VAL A 433 8.41 9.33 15.61
N THR A 434 9.28 9.79 14.73
CA THR A 434 10.65 10.20 15.10
C THR A 434 10.82 11.71 15.24
N ASP A 435 9.73 12.50 15.04
CA ASP A 435 9.73 13.92 15.40
C ASP A 435 9.55 14.07 16.92
N PRO A 436 10.61 14.34 17.69
CA PRO A 436 10.53 14.38 19.14
C PRO A 436 9.74 15.58 19.63
N GLN A 437 9.70 16.67 18.84
CA GLN A 437 8.97 17.88 19.24
C GLN A 437 7.46 17.64 19.27
N LEU A 438 6.97 16.68 18.50
CA LEU A 438 5.55 16.34 18.48
C LEU A 438 5.08 15.78 19.82
N PHE A 439 5.83 14.83 20.38
CA PHE A 439 5.51 14.24 21.68
C PHE A 439 5.81 15.20 22.84
N ASP A 440 7.00 15.80 22.86
CA ASP A 440 7.47 16.64 23.96
C ASP A 440 6.60 17.92 24.12
N ASN A 441 6.01 18.41 23.00
CA ASN A 441 5.12 19.57 23.02
C ASN A 441 3.62 19.23 23.01
N LYS A 442 3.24 17.96 23.25
CA LYS A 442 1.83 17.50 23.15
C LYS A 442 0.83 18.32 23.98
N ASN A 443 1.29 18.90 25.10
CA ASN A 443 0.49 19.74 26.01
C ASN A 443 0.73 21.25 25.82
N ASN A 444 1.63 21.64 24.92
CA ASN A 444 2.00 23.04 24.76
C ASN A 444 1.03 23.77 23.83
N ARG A 445 0.16 24.61 24.42
CA ARG A 445 -0.82 25.41 23.67
C ARG A 445 -0.18 26.61 22.97
N ARG A 446 0.86 27.22 23.55
CA ARG A 446 1.46 28.45 23.03
C ARG A 446 2.12 28.27 21.67
N ASN A 447 2.77 27.13 21.45
CA ASN A 447 3.47 26.81 20.19
C ASN A 447 2.62 25.95 19.25
N GLY A 448 1.31 25.79 19.52
CA GLY A 448 0.43 24.95 18.73
C GLY A 448 0.73 23.45 18.81
N GLY A 449 1.55 23.02 19.76
CA GLY A 449 1.96 21.62 19.91
C GLY A 449 0.79 20.68 20.18
N ASN A 450 -0.17 21.11 20.99
CA ASN A 450 -1.35 20.31 21.28
C ASN A 450 -2.27 20.11 20.05
N TYR A 451 -2.33 21.05 19.10
CA TYR A 451 -3.08 20.88 17.85
C TYR A 451 -2.37 19.87 16.94
N LYS A 452 -1.05 20.01 16.77
CA LYS A 452 -0.25 19.05 15.99
C LYS A 452 -0.35 17.63 16.55
N TRP A 453 -0.36 17.52 17.88
CA TRP A 453 -0.54 16.24 18.56
C TRP A 453 -1.93 15.64 18.26
N LYS A 454 -3.00 16.42 18.41
CA LYS A 454 -4.35 15.96 18.11
C LYS A 454 -4.51 15.54 16.65
N ASP A 455 -3.95 16.31 15.72
CA ASP A 455 -3.97 15.97 14.29
C ASP A 455 -3.18 14.69 14.00
N CYS A 456 -2.05 14.49 14.69
CA CYS A 456 -1.29 13.26 14.59
C CYS A 456 -2.08 12.06 15.11
N ILE A 457 -2.72 12.17 16.26
CA ILE A 457 -3.49 11.06 16.84
C ILE A 457 -4.67 10.67 15.95
N LYS A 458 -5.35 11.62 15.32
CA LYS A 458 -6.40 11.35 14.34
C LYS A 458 -5.93 10.47 13.16
N MET A 459 -4.64 10.54 12.81
CA MET A 459 -4.09 9.69 11.73
C MET A 459 -4.17 8.20 12.06
N PHE A 460 -4.17 7.84 13.34
CA PHE A 460 -4.24 6.45 13.79
C PHE A 460 -5.68 5.93 13.88
N ASP A 461 -6.66 6.81 13.88
CA ASP A 461 -8.08 6.45 13.86
C ASP A 461 -8.57 6.25 12.42
N SER A 462 -8.79 5.01 12.04
CA SER A 462 -9.31 4.66 10.71
C SER A 462 -10.72 5.17 10.45
N SER A 463 -11.52 5.39 11.51
CA SER A 463 -12.88 5.93 11.39
C SER A 463 -12.91 7.41 11.01
N ALA A 464 -11.81 8.12 11.26
CA ALA A 464 -11.62 9.53 10.89
C ALA A 464 -11.13 9.73 9.44
N ALA A 465 -11.05 8.64 8.62
CA ALA A 465 -10.66 8.73 7.22
C ALA A 465 -11.60 9.65 6.43
N GLU A 466 -11.04 10.39 5.50
CA GLU A 466 -11.78 11.31 4.64
C GLU A 466 -12.81 10.54 3.79
N PRO A 467 -14.02 11.10 3.55
CA PRO A 467 -14.96 10.50 2.60
C PRO A 467 -14.35 10.50 1.20
N CYS A 468 -14.65 9.46 0.44
CA CYS A 468 -14.30 9.41 -0.97
C CYS A 468 -15.27 10.29 -1.75
N GLY A 469 -14.75 11.30 -2.44
CA GLY A 469 -15.51 12.25 -3.24
C GLY A 469 -15.50 11.85 -4.72
N SER A 470 -16.43 12.45 -5.51
CA SER A 470 -16.43 12.31 -6.96
C SER A 470 -15.38 13.23 -7.58
N SER A 471 -14.48 12.69 -8.39
CA SER A 471 -13.55 13.49 -9.20
C SER A 471 -14.25 14.24 -10.34
N ILE A 472 -15.40 13.74 -10.77
CA ILE A 472 -16.20 14.35 -11.85
C ILE A 472 -17.00 15.56 -11.33
N LEU A 473 -17.23 15.66 -10.02
CA LEU A 473 -18.01 16.73 -9.42
C LEU A 473 -17.47 18.12 -9.78
N SER A 474 -16.15 18.26 -9.95
CA SER A 474 -15.52 19.50 -10.40
C SER A 474 -15.94 19.95 -11.80
N LEU A 475 -16.42 19.04 -12.64
CA LEU A 475 -16.91 19.35 -14.00
C LEU A 475 -18.33 19.88 -14.01
N VAL A 476 -19.12 19.58 -12.96
CA VAL A 476 -20.54 20.01 -12.84
C VAL A 476 -20.73 21.14 -11.82
N GLN A 477 -19.71 21.51 -11.08
CA GLN A 477 -19.74 22.70 -10.21
C GLN A 477 -19.60 23.95 -11.05
N ASP A 478 -20.46 24.94 -10.79
CA ASP A 478 -20.35 26.26 -11.42
C ASP A 478 -18.94 26.81 -11.17
N ILE A 479 -18.23 27.15 -12.24
CA ILE A 479 -16.96 27.88 -12.16
C ILE A 479 -17.32 29.28 -11.66
N ARG A 480 -17.28 29.51 -10.36
CA ARG A 480 -17.30 30.85 -9.78
C ARG A 480 -15.98 31.51 -10.17
N ILE A 481 -16.02 32.31 -11.22
CA ILE A 481 -14.92 33.21 -11.54
C ILE A 481 -14.98 34.31 -10.51
N ASP A 482 -14.08 34.26 -9.53
CA ASP A 482 -13.87 35.36 -8.60
C ASP A 482 -13.32 36.55 -9.40
N TYR A 483 -14.19 37.50 -9.74
CA TYR A 483 -13.83 38.76 -10.36
C TYR A 483 -13.21 39.77 -9.39
N GLU A 484 -12.83 39.36 -8.17
CA GLU A 484 -12.21 40.25 -7.16
C GLU A 484 -10.69 40.03 -7.12
N THR A 485 -9.99 40.35 -8.18
CA THR A 485 -8.59 40.80 -8.11
C THR A 485 -8.25 41.58 -9.36
N ARG A 486 -8.58 42.86 -9.32
CA ARG A 486 -7.89 43.89 -10.08
C ARG A 486 -7.14 44.83 -9.13
#